data_0c895bf10f269553a8aecdc2a93465c8
#
_entry.id   0c895bf10f269553a8aecdc2a93465c8
#
_cell.length_a   1.000
_cell.length_b   1.000
_cell.length_c   1.000
_cell.angle_alpha   90.00
_cell.angle_beta   90.00
_cell.angle_gamma   90.00
#
_symmetry.space_group_name_H-M   'P 1'
#
loop_
_entity.id
_entity.type
_entity.pdbx_description
1 polymer ?
#
loop_
_entity_poly.entity_id
_entity_poly.type
_entity_poly.pdbx_seq_one_letter_code
_entity_poly.pdbx_strand_id
1 'polypeptide(L)'
;MPETDARPATLPDPRRWKALIFIGLAQLMVVLDATIVNIALPSAQRDLGISDGNRQWVITAYALAFGGLLLFGGRIADLWGRKRTFIVGLTGFALASALGGAAANTAMLLGARALQGAFGALLAPAALSLLAVTFTEAKERAKAFGIYGAIAGGGGAIGLILGGLLTEYMNWRWTFFVNIPFAIIAAAGAVLVIREPAEGRNRNRLDVPGVLLVTTGLVSLVYGFTRAETSGWTAGSTLGLFVAAALLLTAFVMVERRVKAPLLPLRVVLDRNRGGVYLSLGMAVIGMFGLFLFLTYYLQIVLGYSPVLTGVAFLPMVAGMITGSTQIGARLMTRVPARFLMAPGFLVASIGMLILTQIGLDSSYPVHILPGLILMGLGMGTAFMPAMSLATHGVQPRDAGVASAMVNTSQQVGGAIGTALLNTIAASATTGWLASHLTAAAAADPAAAKVLQFQGMVHGFSTAIWVSFGILVAASAVAFTFVNAGRPGATSGSAAGAEEAVEVPVLAH
;
A
#
# COMPACT_ATOMS: atom_id res chain seq x y z
N MET A 1 49.52 21.96 11.90
CA MET A 1 48.65 21.44 10.84
C MET A 1 48.04 20.15 11.36
N PRO A 2 46.74 20.05 11.60
CA PRO A 2 46.12 18.76 11.91
C PRO A 2 45.93 18.00 10.58
N GLU A 3 46.53 16.82 10.51
CA GLU A 3 46.29 15.86 9.44
C GLU A 3 44.80 15.54 9.39
N THR A 4 44.17 15.91 8.29
CA THR A 4 42.83 15.47 7.94
C THR A 4 42.91 13.96 7.63
N ASP A 5 42.47 13.16 8.58
CA ASP A 5 42.29 11.71 8.48
C ASP A 5 41.23 11.43 7.37
N ALA A 6 41.65 11.54 6.12
CA ALA A 6 40.84 11.15 4.97
C ALA A 6 40.75 9.62 5.01
N ARG A 7 39.66 9.11 5.63
CA ARG A 7 39.33 7.69 5.57
C ARG A 7 39.30 7.26 4.09
N PRO A 8 40.02 6.19 3.72
CA PRO A 8 40.04 5.73 2.35
C PRO A 8 38.61 5.42 1.92
N ALA A 9 38.21 6.01 0.79
CA ALA A 9 36.91 5.69 0.16
C ALA A 9 36.85 4.17 -0.08
N THR A 10 35.99 3.49 0.68
CA THR A 10 35.80 2.04 0.50
C THR A 10 35.29 1.80 -0.90
N LEU A 11 36.06 1.05 -1.69
CA LEU A 11 35.67 0.68 -3.05
C LEU A 11 34.29 0.00 -3.03
N PRO A 12 33.38 0.32 -3.96
CA PRO A 12 32.05 -0.27 -4.02
C PRO A 12 32.15 -1.80 -4.10
N ASP A 13 31.36 -2.53 -3.31
CA ASP A 13 31.34 -4.00 -3.35
C ASP A 13 31.00 -4.48 -4.78
N PRO A 14 31.85 -5.27 -5.45
CA PRO A 14 31.61 -5.77 -6.80
C PRO A 14 30.34 -6.65 -6.89
N ARG A 15 29.84 -7.15 -5.76
CA ARG A 15 28.62 -7.98 -5.68
C ARG A 15 27.34 -7.17 -5.52
N ARG A 16 27.39 -5.82 -5.43
CA ARG A 16 26.22 -4.96 -5.17
C ARG A 16 25.06 -5.14 -6.15
N TRP A 17 25.36 -5.34 -7.44
CA TRP A 17 24.32 -5.59 -8.44
C TRP A 17 23.67 -6.97 -8.29
N LYS A 18 24.41 -7.98 -7.83
CA LYS A 18 23.84 -9.29 -7.48
C LYS A 18 22.95 -9.18 -6.24
N ALA A 19 23.33 -8.37 -5.24
CA ALA A 19 22.50 -8.11 -4.07
C ALA A 19 21.15 -7.46 -4.46
N LEU A 20 21.15 -6.54 -5.45
CA LEU A 20 19.93 -5.93 -5.97
C LEU A 20 18.94 -6.97 -6.52
N ILE A 21 19.41 -8.05 -7.16
CA ILE A 21 18.55 -9.10 -7.69
C ILE A 21 17.75 -9.75 -6.56
N PHE A 22 18.39 -10.10 -5.45
CA PHE A 22 17.73 -10.78 -4.33
C PHE A 22 16.85 -9.84 -3.51
N ILE A 23 17.25 -8.56 -3.36
CA ILE A 23 16.42 -7.52 -2.76
C ILE A 23 15.19 -7.24 -3.64
N GLY A 24 15.37 -7.17 -4.96
CA GLY A 24 14.30 -7.00 -5.92
C GLY A 24 13.34 -8.19 -5.98
N LEU A 25 13.86 -9.42 -5.85
CA LEU A 25 13.05 -10.63 -5.79
C LEU A 25 12.15 -10.67 -4.54
N ALA A 26 12.67 -10.22 -3.39
CA ALA A 26 11.88 -10.08 -2.17
C ALA A 26 10.77 -9.01 -2.34
N GLN A 27 11.08 -7.88 -2.98
CA GLN A 27 10.09 -6.84 -3.29
C GLN A 27 9.02 -7.37 -4.24
N LEU A 28 9.43 -8.09 -5.30
CA LEU A 28 8.49 -8.72 -6.23
C LEU A 28 7.55 -9.66 -5.49
N MET A 29 8.05 -10.52 -4.61
CA MET A 29 7.26 -11.45 -3.80
C MET A 29 6.21 -10.70 -2.97
N VAL A 30 6.58 -9.62 -2.27
CA VAL A 30 5.64 -8.84 -1.45
C VAL A 30 4.54 -8.21 -2.30
N VAL A 31 4.89 -7.69 -3.48
CA VAL A 31 3.91 -7.07 -4.39
C VAL A 31 3.01 -8.12 -5.04
N LEU A 32 3.58 -9.26 -5.43
CA LEU A 32 2.82 -10.40 -5.95
C LEU A 32 1.78 -10.86 -4.91
N ASP A 33 2.20 -11.10 -3.67
CA ASP A 33 1.31 -11.56 -2.60
C ASP A 33 0.14 -10.59 -2.36
N ALA A 34 0.39 -9.29 -2.38
CA ALA A 34 -0.63 -8.27 -2.19
C ALA A 34 -1.69 -8.25 -3.31
N THR A 35 -1.32 -8.64 -4.54
CA THR A 35 -2.22 -8.57 -5.71
C THR A 35 -2.83 -9.92 -6.09
N ILE A 36 -2.09 -11.00 -5.98
CA ILE A 36 -2.51 -12.38 -6.30
C ILE A 36 -3.75 -12.79 -5.50
N VAL A 37 -3.78 -12.47 -4.20
CA VAL A 37 -4.87 -12.83 -3.28
C VAL A 37 -6.21 -12.22 -3.69
N ASN A 38 -6.22 -11.03 -4.29
CA ASN A 38 -7.48 -10.41 -4.75
C ASN A 38 -8.21 -11.27 -5.78
N ILE A 39 -7.48 -11.86 -6.74
CA ILE A 39 -8.06 -12.72 -7.79
C ILE A 39 -8.48 -14.07 -7.22
N ALA A 40 -7.74 -14.61 -6.25
CA ALA A 40 -8.00 -15.88 -5.61
C ALA A 40 -9.13 -15.86 -4.57
N LEU A 41 -9.46 -14.67 -4.05
CA LEU A 41 -10.35 -14.50 -2.91
C LEU A 41 -11.75 -15.10 -3.11
N PRO A 42 -12.43 -14.95 -4.26
CA PRO A 42 -13.75 -15.59 -4.48
C PRO A 42 -13.67 -17.11 -4.44
N SER A 43 -12.57 -17.71 -4.90
CA SER A 43 -12.36 -19.17 -4.86
C SER A 43 -12.06 -19.65 -3.45
N ALA A 44 -11.22 -18.93 -2.70
CA ALA A 44 -10.92 -19.21 -1.30
C ALA A 44 -12.18 -19.07 -0.43
N GLN A 45 -13.00 -18.06 -0.69
CA GLN A 45 -14.27 -17.82 0.02
C GLN A 45 -15.20 -19.01 -0.11
N ARG A 46 -15.38 -19.52 -1.33
CA ARG A 46 -16.25 -20.68 -1.59
C ARG A 46 -15.72 -21.96 -0.94
N ASP A 47 -14.41 -22.21 -1.04
CA ASP A 47 -13.78 -23.43 -0.53
C ASP A 47 -13.77 -23.50 1.00
N LEU A 48 -13.54 -22.38 1.70
CA LEU A 48 -13.49 -22.31 3.15
C LEU A 48 -14.79 -21.85 3.82
N GLY A 49 -15.85 -21.59 3.05
CA GLY A 49 -17.13 -21.11 3.56
C GLY A 49 -17.03 -19.74 4.27
N ILE A 50 -16.17 -18.84 3.78
CA ILE A 50 -16.01 -17.52 4.38
C ILE A 50 -17.25 -16.67 4.13
N SER A 51 -17.85 -16.10 5.18
CA SER A 51 -18.99 -15.21 5.02
C SER A 51 -18.62 -13.91 4.30
N ASP A 52 -19.59 -13.27 3.65
CA ASP A 52 -19.39 -12.00 2.94
C ASP A 52 -18.85 -10.90 3.86
N GLY A 53 -19.28 -10.86 5.12
CA GLY A 53 -18.79 -9.94 6.13
C GLY A 53 -17.34 -10.20 6.56
N ASN A 54 -16.85 -11.42 6.41
CA ASN A 54 -15.49 -11.79 6.84
C ASN A 54 -14.47 -11.85 5.67
N ARG A 55 -14.92 -11.86 4.42
CA ARG A 55 -14.02 -12.00 3.26
C ARG A 55 -12.95 -10.93 3.17
N GLN A 56 -13.30 -9.67 3.53
CA GLN A 56 -12.34 -8.56 3.52
C GLN A 56 -11.16 -8.77 4.48
N TRP A 57 -11.35 -9.57 5.55
CA TRP A 57 -10.27 -9.82 6.51
C TRP A 57 -9.08 -10.56 5.91
N VAL A 58 -9.28 -11.31 4.82
CA VAL A 58 -8.15 -11.96 4.11
C VAL A 58 -7.17 -10.92 3.56
N ILE A 59 -7.65 -9.75 3.16
CA ILE A 59 -6.82 -8.62 2.71
C ILE A 59 -6.43 -7.74 3.90
N THR A 60 -7.41 -7.39 4.74
CA THR A 60 -7.27 -6.44 5.83
C THR A 60 -6.32 -6.91 6.92
N ALA A 61 -6.33 -8.21 7.29
CA ALA A 61 -5.42 -8.75 8.31
C ALA A 61 -3.95 -8.59 7.91
N TYR A 62 -3.63 -8.83 6.63
CA TYR A 62 -2.30 -8.58 6.08
C TYR A 62 -1.95 -7.09 6.10
N ALA A 63 -2.80 -6.25 5.52
CA ALA A 63 -2.53 -4.82 5.36
C ALA A 63 -2.40 -4.12 6.73
N LEU A 64 -3.23 -4.50 7.70
CA LEU A 64 -3.22 -3.96 9.06
C LEU A 64 -1.96 -4.37 9.84
N ALA A 65 -1.60 -5.66 9.81
CA ALA A 65 -0.37 -6.13 10.45
C ALA A 65 0.87 -5.52 9.79
N PHE A 66 0.89 -5.45 8.45
CA PHE A 66 1.98 -4.84 7.70
C PHE A 66 2.10 -3.34 8.02
N GLY A 67 1.03 -2.56 7.86
CA GLY A 67 1.05 -1.10 8.10
C GLY A 67 1.31 -0.74 9.56
N GLY A 68 0.69 -1.46 10.51
CA GLY A 68 0.83 -1.21 11.94
C GLY A 68 2.22 -1.52 12.49
N LEU A 69 2.93 -2.51 11.91
CA LEU A 69 4.26 -2.93 12.36
C LEU A 69 5.40 -2.40 11.49
N LEU A 70 5.12 -1.64 10.42
CA LEU A 70 6.15 -1.21 9.47
C LEU A 70 7.25 -0.34 10.12
N LEU A 71 6.85 0.63 10.93
CA LEU A 71 7.79 1.49 11.66
C LEU A 71 8.63 0.70 12.67
N PHE A 72 8.01 -0.27 13.34
CA PHE A 72 8.68 -1.20 14.23
C PHE A 72 9.70 -2.05 13.50
N GLY A 73 9.33 -2.60 12.34
CA GLY A 73 10.23 -3.38 11.48
C GLY A 73 11.46 -2.62 11.04
N GLY A 74 11.30 -1.33 10.70
CA GLY A 74 12.41 -0.43 10.40
C GLY A 74 13.37 -0.27 11.58
N ARG A 75 12.84 -0.08 12.80
CA ARG A 75 13.66 -0.01 14.01
C ARG A 75 14.38 -1.32 14.35
N ILE A 76 13.73 -2.46 14.15
CA ILE A 76 14.38 -3.77 14.30
C ILE A 76 15.55 -3.91 13.32
N ALA A 77 15.38 -3.49 12.07
CA ALA A 77 16.45 -3.54 11.08
C ALA A 77 17.66 -2.70 11.48
N ASP A 78 17.46 -1.54 12.11
CA ASP A 78 18.54 -0.68 12.60
C ASP A 78 19.24 -1.27 13.83
N LEU A 79 18.55 -2.03 14.71
CA LEU A 79 19.09 -2.60 15.95
C LEU A 79 19.74 -3.97 15.74
N TRP A 80 19.07 -4.88 15.04
CA TRP A 80 19.54 -6.26 14.83
C TRP A 80 20.51 -6.39 13.66
N GLY A 81 20.46 -5.42 12.74
CA GLY A 81 21.12 -5.43 11.46
C GLY A 81 20.14 -5.75 10.33
N ARG A 82 20.32 -5.06 9.24
CA ARG A 82 19.42 -5.06 8.07
C ARG A 82 19.37 -6.42 7.39
N LYS A 83 20.53 -7.06 7.20
CA LYS A 83 20.64 -8.40 6.60
C LYS A 83 19.91 -9.46 7.42
N ARG A 84 20.09 -9.46 8.74
CA ARG A 84 19.40 -10.44 9.62
C ARG A 84 17.90 -10.23 9.59
N THR A 85 17.43 -9.00 9.73
CA THR A 85 16.02 -8.66 9.68
C THR A 85 15.41 -9.03 8.34
N PHE A 86 16.11 -8.81 7.23
CA PHE A 86 15.70 -9.19 5.89
C PHE A 86 15.51 -10.71 5.76
N ILE A 87 16.47 -11.52 6.22
CA ILE A 87 16.40 -12.98 6.17
C ILE A 87 15.27 -13.51 7.07
N VAL A 88 15.13 -12.99 8.29
CA VAL A 88 14.04 -13.35 9.20
C VAL A 88 12.67 -12.98 8.60
N GLY A 89 12.56 -11.78 8.00
CA GLY A 89 11.37 -11.34 7.29
C GLY A 89 10.99 -12.31 6.15
N LEU A 90 11.95 -12.69 5.29
CA LEU A 90 11.76 -13.66 4.20
C LEU A 90 11.32 -15.04 4.70
N THR A 91 12.04 -15.58 5.68
CA THR A 91 11.75 -16.91 6.22
C THR A 91 10.39 -16.95 6.90
N GLY A 92 10.09 -15.94 7.74
CA GLY A 92 8.79 -15.85 8.40
C GLY A 92 7.64 -15.63 7.42
N PHE A 93 7.85 -14.83 6.37
CA PHE A 93 6.87 -14.63 5.31
C PHE A 93 6.59 -15.92 4.55
N ALA A 94 7.63 -16.71 4.21
CA ALA A 94 7.48 -18.01 3.55
C ALA A 94 6.72 -19.03 4.42
N LEU A 95 7.04 -19.10 5.72
CA LEU A 95 6.33 -19.98 6.66
C LEU A 95 4.86 -19.58 6.83
N ALA A 96 4.59 -18.28 6.94
CA ALA A 96 3.23 -17.76 6.97
C ALA A 96 2.47 -18.02 5.66
N SER A 97 3.16 -17.92 4.51
CA SER A 97 2.60 -18.31 3.20
C SER A 97 2.30 -19.80 3.14
N ALA A 98 3.19 -20.66 3.61
CA ALA A 98 2.93 -22.10 3.69
C ALA A 98 1.70 -22.40 4.56
N LEU A 99 1.57 -21.72 5.70
CA LEU A 99 0.41 -21.85 6.58
C LEU A 99 -0.89 -21.39 5.87
N GLY A 100 -0.84 -20.29 5.11
CA GLY A 100 -1.98 -19.79 4.33
C GLY A 100 -2.41 -20.73 3.22
N GLY A 101 -1.46 -21.32 2.48
CA GLY A 101 -1.73 -22.32 1.46
C GLY A 101 -2.29 -23.65 2.03
N ALA A 102 -1.89 -23.98 3.25
CA ALA A 102 -2.39 -25.17 3.97
C ALA A 102 -3.67 -24.90 4.79
N ALA A 103 -4.27 -23.70 4.70
CA ALA A 103 -5.39 -23.33 5.54
C ALA A 103 -6.61 -24.26 5.34
N ALA A 104 -7.06 -24.85 6.43
CA ALA A 104 -8.23 -25.73 6.48
C ALA A 104 -9.52 -24.99 6.91
N ASN A 105 -9.41 -23.77 7.40
CA ASN A 105 -10.53 -22.94 7.85
C ASN A 105 -10.18 -21.45 7.77
N THR A 106 -11.20 -20.61 7.92
CA THR A 106 -11.07 -19.15 7.87
C THR A 106 -10.08 -18.62 8.91
N ALA A 107 -10.12 -19.09 10.15
CA ALA A 107 -9.25 -18.59 11.23
C ALA A 107 -7.77 -18.82 10.91
N MET A 108 -7.43 -20.01 10.39
CA MET A 108 -6.07 -20.33 9.97
C MET A 108 -5.60 -19.44 8.82
N LEU A 109 -6.45 -19.19 7.83
CA LEU A 109 -6.13 -18.29 6.72
C LEU A 109 -5.90 -16.85 7.20
N LEU A 110 -6.78 -16.33 8.05
CA LEU A 110 -6.65 -14.97 8.60
C LEU A 110 -5.39 -14.82 9.48
N GLY A 111 -5.10 -15.83 10.32
CA GLY A 111 -3.88 -15.89 11.11
C GLY A 111 -2.62 -15.90 10.25
N ALA A 112 -2.61 -16.70 9.17
CA ALA A 112 -1.53 -16.72 8.20
C ALA A 112 -1.34 -15.36 7.53
N ARG A 113 -2.42 -14.69 7.13
CA ARG A 113 -2.38 -13.34 6.55
C ARG A 113 -1.81 -12.30 7.52
N ALA A 114 -2.22 -12.33 8.78
CA ALA A 114 -1.66 -11.44 9.81
C ALA A 114 -0.16 -11.69 10.01
N LEU A 115 0.27 -12.94 10.05
CA LEU A 115 1.70 -13.30 10.14
C LEU A 115 2.49 -12.86 8.90
N GLN A 116 1.95 -13.06 7.67
CA GLN A 116 2.57 -12.55 6.45
C GLN A 116 2.75 -11.03 6.52
N GLY A 117 1.72 -10.30 6.95
CA GLY A 117 1.80 -8.84 7.14
C GLY A 117 2.88 -8.45 8.15
N ALA A 118 2.97 -9.13 9.29
CA ALA A 118 3.98 -8.87 10.32
C ALA A 118 5.40 -9.11 9.80
N PHE A 119 5.65 -10.22 9.11
CA PHE A 119 6.97 -10.48 8.52
C PHE A 119 7.28 -9.58 7.31
N GLY A 120 6.26 -9.21 6.54
CA GLY A 120 6.37 -8.19 5.49
C GLY A 120 6.80 -6.83 6.04
N ALA A 121 6.30 -6.46 7.22
CA ALA A 121 6.67 -5.23 7.92
C ALA A 121 8.15 -5.22 8.38
N LEU A 122 8.74 -6.38 8.63
CA LEU A 122 10.19 -6.50 8.85
C LEU A 122 10.98 -6.42 7.54
N LEU A 123 10.44 -7.07 6.50
CA LEU A 123 11.12 -7.27 5.23
C LEU A 123 11.27 -5.97 4.42
N ALA A 124 10.20 -5.20 4.27
CA ALA A 124 10.18 -4.04 3.39
C ALA A 124 11.16 -2.92 3.81
N PRO A 125 11.20 -2.46 5.09
CA PRO A 125 12.18 -1.46 5.52
C PRO A 125 13.61 -1.98 5.46
N ALA A 126 13.83 -3.27 5.79
CA ALA A 126 15.15 -3.90 5.72
C ALA A 126 15.67 -3.94 4.28
N ALA A 127 14.80 -4.27 3.30
CA ALA A 127 15.12 -4.26 1.88
C ALA A 127 15.55 -2.87 1.38
N LEU A 128 14.75 -1.84 1.67
CA LEU A 128 15.07 -0.45 1.30
C LEU A 128 16.36 0.04 1.96
N SER A 129 16.56 -0.30 3.24
CA SER A 129 17.75 0.09 3.97
C SER A 129 19.01 -0.63 3.45
N LEU A 130 18.92 -1.93 3.10
CA LEU A 130 20.00 -2.66 2.44
C LEU A 130 20.35 -2.03 1.09
N LEU A 131 19.33 -1.66 0.29
CA LEU A 131 19.53 -0.99 -0.98
C LEU A 131 20.30 0.33 -0.81
N ALA A 132 19.91 1.15 0.18
CA ALA A 132 20.53 2.45 0.45
C ALA A 132 22.00 2.34 0.87
N VAL A 133 22.36 1.34 1.67
CA VAL A 133 23.76 1.15 2.14
C VAL A 133 24.63 0.41 1.13
N THR A 134 24.03 -0.42 0.27
CA THR A 134 24.77 -1.15 -0.76
C THR A 134 25.17 -0.24 -1.94
N PHE A 135 24.36 0.77 -2.25
CA PHE A 135 24.62 1.72 -3.34
C PHE A 135 24.90 3.12 -2.77
N THR A 136 26.18 3.42 -2.56
CA THR A 136 26.65 4.68 -1.97
C THR A 136 26.78 5.79 -3.00
N GLU A 137 27.16 5.48 -4.23
CA GLU A 137 27.25 6.44 -5.34
C GLU A 137 25.87 6.94 -5.79
N ALA A 138 25.68 8.24 -5.90
CA ALA A 138 24.38 8.86 -6.23
C ALA A 138 23.76 8.34 -7.53
N LYS A 139 24.56 8.16 -8.60
CA LYS A 139 24.11 7.69 -9.91
C LYS A 139 23.67 6.22 -9.87
N GLU A 140 24.47 5.35 -9.24
CA GLU A 140 24.14 3.93 -9.07
C GLU A 140 22.94 3.74 -8.16
N ARG A 141 22.89 4.50 -7.05
CA ARG A 141 21.76 4.48 -6.12
C ARG A 141 20.45 4.86 -6.83
N ALA A 142 20.45 5.92 -7.63
CA ALA A 142 19.27 6.31 -8.42
C ALA A 142 18.82 5.20 -9.36
N LYS A 143 19.78 4.51 -10.04
CA LYS A 143 19.46 3.37 -10.91
C LYS A 143 18.90 2.17 -10.13
N ALA A 144 19.48 1.83 -8.98
CA ALA A 144 19.05 0.72 -8.14
C ALA A 144 17.65 0.94 -7.56
N PHE A 145 17.36 2.15 -7.06
CA PHE A 145 16.02 2.53 -6.59
C PHE A 145 15.01 2.59 -7.75
N GLY A 146 15.45 3.01 -8.95
CA GLY A 146 14.62 2.98 -10.14
C GLY A 146 14.19 1.55 -10.54
N ILE A 147 15.12 0.59 -10.48
CA ILE A 147 14.82 -0.85 -10.72
C ILE A 147 13.88 -1.39 -9.65
N TYR A 148 14.15 -1.10 -8.37
CA TYR A 148 13.29 -1.50 -7.25
C TYR A 148 11.86 -0.95 -7.40
N GLY A 149 11.73 0.33 -7.78
CA GLY A 149 10.43 0.97 -8.06
C GLY A 149 9.71 0.37 -9.26
N ALA A 150 10.45 0.01 -10.33
CA ALA A 150 9.90 -0.66 -11.50
C ALA A 150 9.36 -2.06 -11.15
N ILE A 151 10.04 -2.80 -10.26
CA ILE A 151 9.57 -4.08 -9.74
C ILE A 151 8.29 -3.87 -8.92
N ALA A 152 8.23 -2.84 -8.08
CA ALA A 152 7.04 -2.52 -7.28
C ALA A 152 5.82 -2.21 -8.18
N GLY A 153 6.02 -1.43 -9.25
CA GLY A 153 4.94 -1.08 -10.18
C GLY A 153 4.53 -2.23 -11.10
N GLY A 154 5.51 -2.89 -11.75
CA GLY A 154 5.25 -3.98 -12.70
C GLY A 154 4.83 -5.30 -12.04
N GLY A 155 5.26 -5.52 -10.80
CA GLY A 155 4.91 -6.71 -10.02
C GLY A 155 3.41 -6.88 -9.82
N GLY A 156 2.66 -5.76 -9.72
CA GLY A 156 1.21 -5.80 -9.64
C GLY A 156 0.54 -6.47 -10.84
N ALA A 157 0.96 -6.13 -12.06
CA ALA A 157 0.44 -6.75 -13.29
C ALA A 157 0.76 -8.25 -13.35
N ILE A 158 2.01 -8.61 -13.00
CA ILE A 158 2.45 -10.01 -12.94
C ILE A 158 1.60 -10.77 -11.91
N GLY A 159 1.33 -10.16 -10.75
CA GLY A 159 0.52 -10.77 -9.69
C GLY A 159 -0.91 -11.06 -10.11
N LEU A 160 -1.55 -10.15 -10.82
CA LEU A 160 -2.92 -10.33 -11.32
C LEU A 160 -3.01 -11.51 -12.32
N ILE A 161 -2.08 -11.58 -13.27
CA ILE A 161 -2.02 -12.69 -14.25
C ILE A 161 -1.69 -14.01 -13.55
N LEU A 162 -0.63 -14.02 -12.75
CA LEU A 162 -0.18 -15.22 -12.04
C LEU A 162 -1.24 -15.73 -11.07
N GLY A 163 -1.94 -14.80 -10.38
CA GLY A 163 -3.07 -15.12 -9.51
C GLY A 163 -4.20 -15.80 -10.26
N GLY A 164 -4.53 -15.32 -11.45
CA GLY A 164 -5.50 -15.94 -12.34
C GLY A 164 -5.08 -17.34 -12.75
N LEU A 165 -3.86 -17.48 -13.28
CA LEU A 165 -3.31 -18.78 -13.74
C LEU A 165 -3.27 -19.82 -12.62
N LEU A 166 -2.72 -19.46 -11.46
CA LEU A 166 -2.63 -20.39 -10.32
C LEU A 166 -4.01 -20.79 -9.79
N THR A 167 -4.96 -19.84 -9.75
CA THR A 167 -6.29 -20.11 -9.23
C THR A 167 -7.11 -20.96 -10.21
N GLU A 168 -7.00 -20.74 -11.52
CA GLU A 168 -7.77 -21.44 -12.54
C GLU A 168 -7.22 -22.83 -12.84
N TYR A 169 -5.90 -22.97 -13.05
CA TYR A 169 -5.30 -24.25 -13.49
C TYR A 169 -4.83 -25.16 -12.36
N MET A 170 -4.69 -24.61 -11.14
CA MET A 170 -4.33 -25.39 -9.96
C MET A 170 -5.39 -25.28 -8.87
N ASN A 171 -5.26 -24.35 -7.96
CA ASN A 171 -6.26 -23.90 -6.99
C ASN A 171 -5.76 -22.63 -6.28
N TRP A 172 -6.63 -21.96 -5.53
CA TRP A 172 -6.30 -20.73 -4.83
C TRP A 172 -5.14 -20.86 -3.82
N ARG A 173 -4.87 -22.05 -3.26
CA ARG A 173 -3.80 -22.30 -2.28
C ARG A 173 -2.41 -22.04 -2.87
N TRP A 174 -2.24 -22.27 -4.18
CA TRP A 174 -0.99 -22.02 -4.88
C TRP A 174 -0.61 -20.55 -4.95
N THR A 175 -1.56 -19.64 -4.77
CA THR A 175 -1.28 -18.21 -4.67
C THR A 175 -0.47 -17.86 -3.42
N PHE A 176 -0.51 -18.72 -2.40
CA PHE A 176 0.33 -18.65 -1.22
C PHE A 176 1.63 -19.44 -1.41
N PHE A 177 1.55 -20.67 -1.90
CA PHE A 177 2.75 -21.52 -2.05
C PHE A 177 3.78 -20.95 -3.01
N VAL A 178 3.37 -20.16 -4.01
CA VAL A 178 4.28 -19.50 -4.96
C VAL A 178 5.30 -18.59 -4.29
N ASN A 179 4.99 -18.02 -3.12
CA ASN A 179 5.92 -17.19 -2.37
C ASN A 179 7.12 -17.97 -1.81
N ILE A 180 6.97 -19.26 -1.58
CA ILE A 180 8.02 -20.10 -0.95
C ILE A 180 9.30 -20.16 -1.80
N PRO A 181 9.27 -20.54 -3.09
CA PRO A 181 10.48 -20.56 -3.91
C PRO A 181 11.11 -19.16 -4.04
N PHE A 182 10.32 -18.11 -4.17
CA PHE A 182 10.85 -16.74 -4.19
C PHE A 182 11.61 -16.40 -2.90
N ALA A 183 11.02 -16.71 -1.75
CA ALA A 183 11.63 -16.46 -0.44
C ALA A 183 12.91 -17.28 -0.24
N ILE A 184 12.92 -18.57 -0.62
CA ILE A 184 14.11 -19.43 -0.51
C ILE A 184 15.26 -18.88 -1.36
N ILE A 185 15.00 -18.53 -2.63
CA ILE A 185 16.02 -18.00 -3.53
C ILE A 185 16.54 -16.66 -3.01
N ALA A 186 15.64 -15.76 -2.56
CA ALA A 186 16.02 -14.46 -2.02
C ALA A 186 16.81 -14.59 -0.71
N ALA A 187 16.42 -15.49 0.20
CA ALA A 187 17.12 -15.73 1.46
C ALA A 187 18.51 -16.36 1.25
N ALA A 188 18.61 -17.38 0.40
CA ALA A 188 19.88 -18.00 0.05
C ALA A 188 20.84 -16.98 -0.58
N GLY A 189 20.34 -16.18 -1.53
CA GLY A 189 21.11 -15.10 -2.16
C GLY A 189 21.53 -14.02 -1.16
N ALA A 190 20.65 -13.66 -0.24
CA ALA A 190 20.97 -12.69 0.83
C ALA A 190 22.10 -13.20 1.75
N VAL A 191 22.05 -14.48 2.14
CA VAL A 191 23.11 -15.12 2.95
C VAL A 191 24.45 -15.07 2.25
N LEU A 192 24.49 -15.45 0.96
CA LEU A 192 25.73 -15.63 0.18
C LEU A 192 26.32 -14.33 -0.37
N VAL A 193 25.46 -13.35 -0.74
CA VAL A 193 25.87 -12.19 -1.52
C VAL A 193 25.86 -10.90 -0.70
N ILE A 194 24.86 -10.70 0.16
CA ILE A 194 24.72 -9.43 0.89
C ILE A 194 25.75 -9.39 2.02
N ARG A 195 26.59 -8.34 1.98
CA ARG A 195 27.52 -8.01 3.05
C ARG A 195 27.02 -6.75 3.73
N GLU A 196 26.81 -6.80 5.05
CA GLU A 196 26.44 -5.64 5.85
C GLU A 196 27.70 -5.13 6.56
N PRO A 197 28.06 -3.84 6.37
CA PRO A 197 29.14 -3.23 7.15
C PRO A 197 28.81 -3.29 8.65
N ALA A 198 29.80 -3.62 9.47
CA ALA A 198 29.60 -3.71 10.93
C ALA A 198 29.32 -2.34 11.59
N GLU A 199 29.59 -1.26 10.87
CA GLU A 199 29.46 0.14 11.32
C GLU A 199 28.02 0.63 11.12
N GLY A 200 27.38 1.11 12.20
CA GLY A 200 26.09 1.84 12.12
C GLY A 200 24.91 1.21 12.85
N ARG A 201 25.13 0.25 13.77
CA ARG A 201 24.03 -0.21 14.64
C ARG A 201 23.63 0.90 15.60
N ASN A 202 22.44 1.43 15.39
CA ASN A 202 21.89 2.43 16.28
C ASN A 202 21.42 1.73 17.58
N ARG A 203 22.00 2.08 18.73
CA ARG A 203 21.67 1.50 20.04
C ARG A 203 20.48 2.17 20.73
N ASN A 204 19.67 2.92 20.02
CA ASN A 204 18.48 3.54 20.58
C ASN A 204 17.46 2.50 21.02
N ARG A 205 16.81 2.72 22.18
CA ARG A 205 15.78 1.83 22.69
C ARG A 205 14.54 1.82 21.78
N LEU A 206 13.90 0.64 21.66
CA LEU A 206 12.62 0.49 20.98
C LEU A 206 11.53 1.22 21.77
N ASP A 207 10.69 1.97 21.05
CA ASP A 207 9.45 2.53 21.59
C ASP A 207 8.33 1.48 21.54
N VAL A 208 8.41 0.51 22.45
CA VAL A 208 7.39 -0.55 22.55
C VAL A 208 6.00 0.02 22.87
N PRO A 209 5.84 0.99 23.79
CA PRO A 209 4.55 1.62 24.02
C PRO A 209 3.94 2.25 22.77
N GLY A 210 4.73 2.98 21.97
CA GLY A 210 4.27 3.57 20.71
C GLY A 210 3.79 2.51 19.71
N VAL A 211 4.53 1.40 19.56
CA VAL A 211 4.10 0.27 18.70
C VAL A 211 2.78 -0.31 19.15
N LEU A 212 2.63 -0.61 20.43
CA LEU A 212 1.40 -1.18 20.96
C LEU A 212 0.20 -0.24 20.78
N LEU A 213 0.38 1.04 21.06
CA LEU A 213 -0.69 2.03 20.95
C LEU A 213 -1.15 2.22 19.50
N VAL A 214 -0.21 2.37 18.54
CA VAL A 214 -0.59 2.56 17.13
C VAL A 214 -1.21 1.29 16.56
N THR A 215 -0.64 0.13 16.83
CA THR A 215 -1.16 -1.14 16.29
C THR A 215 -2.53 -1.46 16.86
N THR A 216 -2.71 -1.40 18.18
CA THR A 216 -4.03 -1.66 18.80
C THR A 216 -5.06 -0.59 18.44
N GLY A 217 -4.66 0.68 18.30
CA GLY A 217 -5.53 1.75 17.82
C GLY A 217 -6.04 1.51 16.40
N LEU A 218 -5.17 1.14 15.48
CA LEU A 218 -5.54 0.80 14.10
C LEU A 218 -6.40 -0.47 14.03
N VAL A 219 -6.08 -1.50 14.81
CA VAL A 219 -6.90 -2.71 14.92
C VAL A 219 -8.30 -2.36 15.41
N SER A 220 -8.42 -1.56 16.47
CA SER A 220 -9.72 -1.13 16.99
C SER A 220 -10.53 -0.34 15.97
N LEU A 221 -9.88 0.55 15.20
CA LEU A 221 -10.52 1.34 14.15
C LEU A 221 -11.11 0.43 13.05
N VAL A 222 -10.28 -0.47 12.51
CA VAL A 222 -10.66 -1.34 11.39
C VAL A 222 -11.70 -2.38 11.84
N TYR A 223 -11.54 -2.93 13.06
CA TYR A 223 -12.52 -3.85 13.62
C TYR A 223 -13.85 -3.15 13.93
N GLY A 224 -13.81 -1.86 14.31
CA GLY A 224 -15.01 -1.03 14.47
C GLY A 224 -15.84 -0.94 13.18
N PHE A 225 -15.21 -0.76 12.03
CA PHE A 225 -15.91 -0.79 10.73
C PHE A 225 -16.56 -2.15 10.47
N THR A 226 -15.84 -3.26 10.68
CA THR A 226 -16.40 -4.61 10.49
C THR A 226 -17.55 -4.88 11.47
N ARG A 227 -17.43 -4.42 12.72
CA ARG A 227 -18.50 -4.58 13.70
C ARG A 227 -19.75 -3.79 13.35
N ALA A 228 -19.60 -2.66 12.67
CA ALA A 228 -20.71 -1.84 12.19
C ALA A 228 -21.61 -2.61 11.19
N GLU A 229 -21.06 -3.52 10.39
CA GLU A 229 -21.81 -4.38 9.48
C GLU A 229 -22.79 -5.30 10.23
N THR A 230 -22.32 -5.95 11.29
CA THR A 230 -23.10 -6.98 12.02
C THR A 230 -24.00 -6.43 13.10
N SER A 231 -23.59 -5.36 13.78
CA SER A 231 -24.27 -4.79 14.94
C SER A 231 -24.88 -3.42 14.69
N GLY A 232 -24.59 -2.80 13.54
CA GLY A 232 -25.02 -1.44 13.20
C GLY A 232 -24.03 -0.37 13.65
N TRP A 233 -24.09 0.79 12.98
CA TRP A 233 -23.19 1.93 13.20
C TRP A 233 -23.35 2.58 14.57
N THR A 234 -24.55 2.54 15.14
CA THR A 234 -24.91 3.16 16.43
C THR A 234 -24.80 2.20 17.62
N ALA A 235 -24.46 0.93 17.39
CA ALA A 235 -24.33 -0.04 18.45
C ALA A 235 -23.21 0.36 19.43
N GLY A 236 -23.44 0.17 20.75
CA GLY A 236 -22.48 0.52 21.78
C GLY A 236 -21.11 -0.18 21.60
N SER A 237 -21.09 -1.42 21.09
CA SER A 237 -19.85 -2.13 20.76
C SER A 237 -19.07 -1.48 19.62
N THR A 238 -19.76 -0.99 18.58
CA THR A 238 -19.16 -0.28 17.43
C THR A 238 -18.60 1.07 17.87
N LEU A 239 -19.41 1.87 18.57
CA LEU A 239 -18.98 3.16 19.09
C LEU A 239 -17.84 3.03 20.10
N GLY A 240 -17.87 2.01 20.96
CA GLY A 240 -16.80 1.71 21.92
C GLY A 240 -15.47 1.42 21.22
N LEU A 241 -15.46 0.71 20.08
CA LEU A 241 -14.26 0.45 19.30
C LEU A 241 -13.72 1.74 18.64
N PHE A 242 -14.59 2.61 18.12
CA PHE A 242 -14.14 3.89 17.56
C PHE A 242 -13.59 4.84 18.62
N VAL A 243 -14.22 4.88 19.81
CA VAL A 243 -13.70 5.64 20.96
C VAL A 243 -12.35 5.07 21.41
N ALA A 244 -12.23 3.75 21.54
CA ALA A 244 -10.97 3.10 21.88
C ALA A 244 -9.87 3.43 20.85
N ALA A 245 -10.18 3.37 19.56
CA ALA A 245 -9.25 3.74 18.49
C ALA A 245 -8.79 5.21 18.62
N ALA A 246 -9.72 6.13 18.82
CA ALA A 246 -9.43 7.55 19.00
C ALA A 246 -8.53 7.80 20.21
N LEU A 247 -8.84 7.17 21.35
CA LEU A 247 -8.04 7.29 22.57
C LEU A 247 -6.65 6.71 22.43
N LEU A 248 -6.51 5.50 21.83
CA LEU A 248 -5.23 4.83 21.63
C LEU A 248 -4.34 5.60 20.64
N LEU A 249 -4.88 6.08 19.52
CA LEU A 249 -4.13 6.87 18.55
C LEU A 249 -3.74 8.25 19.11
N THR A 250 -4.61 8.86 19.94
CA THR A 250 -4.26 10.10 20.66
C THR A 250 -3.15 9.85 21.66
N ALA A 251 -3.25 8.77 22.46
CA ALA A 251 -2.20 8.37 23.39
C ALA A 251 -0.88 8.07 22.66
N PHE A 252 -0.91 7.43 21.49
CA PHE A 252 0.26 7.26 20.63
C PHE A 252 0.92 8.59 20.31
N VAL A 253 0.17 9.58 19.81
CA VAL A 253 0.71 10.91 19.49
C VAL A 253 1.28 11.59 20.73
N MET A 254 0.67 11.43 21.91
CA MET A 254 1.19 11.99 23.17
C MET A 254 2.51 11.33 23.59
N VAL A 255 2.62 10.01 23.44
CA VAL A 255 3.85 9.25 23.72
C VAL A 255 4.97 9.70 22.77
N GLU A 256 4.69 9.75 21.46
CA GLU A 256 5.65 10.19 20.44
C GLU A 256 6.20 11.62 20.68
N ARG A 257 5.41 12.49 21.32
CA ARG A 257 5.86 13.85 21.72
C ARG A 257 6.85 13.83 22.87
N ARG A 258 6.86 12.79 23.70
CA ARG A 258 7.64 12.74 24.96
C ARG A 258 8.85 11.82 24.88
N VAL A 259 8.83 10.83 24.00
CA VAL A 259 9.92 9.85 23.88
C VAL A 259 11.14 10.46 23.20
N LYS A 260 12.35 10.18 23.73
CA LYS A 260 13.62 10.68 23.17
C LYS A 260 13.96 10.12 21.79
N ALA A 261 13.50 8.91 21.48
CA ALA A 261 13.73 8.23 20.20
C ALA A 261 12.37 7.74 19.64
N PRO A 262 11.53 8.66 19.13
CA PRO A 262 10.19 8.33 18.66
C PRO A 262 10.24 7.41 17.45
N LEU A 263 9.23 6.52 17.32
CA LEU A 263 8.99 5.72 16.11
C LEU A 263 8.66 6.63 14.92
N LEU A 264 7.84 7.65 15.20
CA LEU A 264 7.36 8.60 14.23
C LEU A 264 7.69 10.04 14.68
N PRO A 265 8.84 10.60 14.27
CA PRO A 265 9.13 12.00 14.53
C PRO A 265 8.04 12.90 13.96
N LEU A 266 7.23 13.52 14.82
CA LEU A 266 6.06 14.31 14.41
C LEU A 266 6.40 15.43 13.43
N ARG A 267 7.65 15.97 13.47
CA ARG A 267 8.13 16.95 12.48
C ARG A 267 8.10 16.45 11.03
N VAL A 268 8.11 15.12 10.81
CA VAL A 268 8.02 14.53 9.48
C VAL A 268 6.58 14.55 8.98
N VAL A 269 5.62 14.21 9.84
CA VAL A 269 4.19 14.09 9.48
C VAL A 269 3.46 15.42 9.54
N LEU A 270 3.82 16.29 10.50
CA LEU A 270 3.18 17.60 10.67
C LEU A 270 3.68 18.66 9.67
N ASP A 271 4.70 18.35 8.86
CA ASP A 271 5.02 19.18 7.71
C ASP A 271 3.84 19.22 6.75
N ARG A 272 3.40 20.42 6.39
CA ARG A 272 2.20 20.63 5.60
C ARG A 272 2.20 19.87 4.28
N ASN A 273 3.33 19.87 3.57
CA ASN A 273 3.44 19.22 2.27
C ASN A 273 3.44 17.70 2.43
N ARG A 274 4.28 17.16 3.31
CA ARG A 274 4.39 15.70 3.55
C ARG A 274 3.11 15.15 4.17
N GLY A 275 2.56 15.80 5.19
CA GLY A 275 1.28 15.42 5.79
C GLY A 275 0.14 15.41 4.78
N GLY A 276 0.08 16.42 3.89
CA GLY A 276 -0.87 16.47 2.78
C GLY A 276 -0.68 15.31 1.80
N VAL A 277 0.56 14.93 1.50
CA VAL A 277 0.87 13.77 0.64
C VAL A 277 0.44 12.47 1.31
N TYR A 278 0.83 12.23 2.56
CA TYR A 278 0.47 10.99 3.28
C TYR A 278 -1.04 10.83 3.39
N LEU A 279 -1.75 11.91 3.73
CA LEU A 279 -3.20 11.88 3.87
C LEU A 279 -3.89 11.64 2.51
N SER A 280 -3.55 12.42 1.48
CA SER A 280 -4.16 12.29 0.16
C SER A 280 -3.87 10.93 -0.47
N LEU A 281 -2.65 10.40 -0.30
CA LEU A 281 -2.28 9.06 -0.80
C LEU A 281 -3.03 7.96 -0.04
N GLY A 282 -3.14 8.05 1.30
CA GLY A 282 -3.93 7.12 2.10
C GLY A 282 -5.40 7.09 1.67
N MET A 283 -6.01 8.26 1.48
CA MET A 283 -7.39 8.38 0.98
C MET A 283 -7.54 7.78 -0.43
N ALA A 284 -6.59 8.03 -1.33
CA ALA A 284 -6.63 7.48 -2.68
C ALA A 284 -6.56 5.95 -2.69
N VAL A 285 -5.76 5.38 -1.79
CA VAL A 285 -5.64 3.92 -1.64
C VAL A 285 -6.93 3.31 -1.07
N ILE A 286 -7.67 4.00 -0.20
CA ILE A 286 -9.00 3.56 0.27
C ILE A 286 -9.89 3.24 -0.94
N GLY A 287 -10.03 4.16 -1.89
CA GLY A 287 -10.84 3.97 -3.08
C GLY A 287 -10.34 2.82 -3.96
N MET A 288 -9.03 2.75 -4.18
CA MET A 288 -8.42 1.73 -5.03
C MET A 288 -8.62 0.30 -4.51
N PHE A 289 -8.48 0.05 -3.20
CA PHE A 289 -8.67 -1.29 -2.64
C PHE A 289 -10.13 -1.74 -2.70
N GLY A 290 -11.09 -0.84 -2.47
CA GLY A 290 -12.49 -1.14 -2.68
C GLY A 290 -12.80 -1.55 -4.11
N LEU A 291 -12.21 -0.85 -5.10
CA LEU A 291 -12.36 -1.23 -6.51
C LEU A 291 -11.87 -2.65 -6.77
N PHE A 292 -10.66 -3.00 -6.34
CA PHE A 292 -10.12 -4.34 -6.55
C PHE A 292 -11.04 -5.42 -5.98
N LEU A 293 -11.53 -5.23 -4.75
CA LEU A 293 -12.42 -6.18 -4.11
C LEU A 293 -13.73 -6.33 -4.90
N PHE A 294 -14.46 -5.24 -5.11
CA PHE A 294 -15.80 -5.31 -5.70
C PHE A 294 -15.77 -5.69 -7.17
N LEU A 295 -14.82 -5.15 -7.93
CA LEU A 295 -14.74 -5.46 -9.35
C LEU A 295 -14.30 -6.92 -9.58
N THR A 296 -13.44 -7.49 -8.74
CA THR A 296 -13.09 -8.91 -8.82
C THR A 296 -14.33 -9.78 -8.61
N TYR A 297 -15.13 -9.49 -7.58
CA TYR A 297 -16.38 -10.21 -7.34
C TYR A 297 -17.40 -10.00 -8.45
N TYR A 298 -17.55 -8.78 -8.93
CA TYR A 298 -18.44 -8.47 -10.03
C TYR A 298 -18.07 -9.24 -11.30
N LEU A 299 -16.80 -9.22 -11.70
CA LEU A 299 -16.31 -9.92 -12.88
C LEU A 299 -16.49 -11.45 -12.75
N GLN A 300 -16.14 -12.04 -11.58
CA GLN A 300 -16.20 -13.51 -11.42
C GLN A 300 -17.59 -14.03 -11.08
N ILE A 301 -18.37 -13.33 -10.27
CA ILE A 301 -19.64 -13.84 -9.76
C ILE A 301 -20.82 -13.36 -10.63
N VAL A 302 -20.84 -12.08 -11.04
CA VAL A 302 -21.94 -11.51 -11.83
C VAL A 302 -21.73 -11.76 -13.32
N LEU A 303 -20.55 -11.44 -13.86
CA LEU A 303 -20.25 -11.62 -15.28
C LEU A 303 -19.73 -13.04 -15.63
N GLY A 304 -19.42 -13.88 -14.63
CA GLY A 304 -18.96 -15.26 -14.84
C GLY A 304 -17.56 -15.38 -15.46
N TYR A 305 -16.71 -14.37 -15.31
CA TYR A 305 -15.35 -14.43 -15.83
C TYR A 305 -14.51 -15.46 -15.05
N SER A 306 -13.63 -16.15 -15.79
CA SER A 306 -12.63 -17.00 -15.14
C SER A 306 -11.61 -16.14 -14.36
N PRO A 307 -10.90 -16.70 -13.38
CA PRO A 307 -9.83 -16.02 -12.66
C PRO A 307 -8.76 -15.42 -13.59
N VAL A 308 -8.35 -16.14 -14.64
CA VAL A 308 -7.39 -15.61 -15.64
C VAL A 308 -7.96 -14.42 -16.37
N LEU A 309 -9.19 -14.51 -16.88
CA LEU A 309 -9.83 -13.41 -17.59
C LEU A 309 -10.04 -12.20 -16.69
N THR A 310 -10.35 -12.42 -15.41
CA THR A 310 -10.41 -11.35 -14.40
C THR A 310 -9.08 -10.65 -14.23
N GLY A 311 -7.98 -11.39 -14.11
CA GLY A 311 -6.62 -10.82 -14.03
C GLY A 311 -6.26 -9.98 -15.25
N VAL A 312 -6.56 -10.49 -16.46
CA VAL A 312 -6.35 -9.78 -17.73
C VAL A 312 -7.22 -8.52 -17.81
N ALA A 313 -8.46 -8.58 -17.30
CA ALA A 313 -9.36 -7.42 -17.27
C ALA A 313 -8.83 -6.23 -16.46
N PHE A 314 -7.94 -6.43 -15.49
CA PHE A 314 -7.28 -5.34 -14.75
C PHE A 314 -6.05 -4.76 -15.46
N LEU A 315 -5.49 -5.41 -16.51
CA LEU A 315 -4.27 -4.91 -17.17
C LEU A 315 -4.40 -3.50 -17.77
N PRO A 316 -5.53 -3.06 -18.34
CA PRO A 316 -5.70 -1.70 -18.82
C PRO A 316 -5.51 -0.65 -17.72
N MET A 317 -5.94 -0.94 -16.47
CA MET A 317 -5.68 -0.06 -15.33
C MET A 317 -4.17 0.03 -15.03
N VAL A 318 -3.47 -1.11 -15.04
CA VAL A 318 -2.02 -1.14 -14.81
C VAL A 318 -1.27 -0.39 -15.93
N ALA A 319 -1.66 -0.59 -17.19
CA ALA A 319 -1.11 0.15 -18.33
C ALA A 319 -1.35 1.66 -18.19
N GLY A 320 -2.57 2.06 -17.77
CA GLY A 320 -2.90 3.44 -17.43
C GLY A 320 -2.00 3.99 -16.33
N MET A 321 -1.80 3.22 -15.25
CA MET A 321 -0.95 3.63 -14.13
C MET A 321 0.51 3.81 -14.53
N ILE A 322 1.07 2.92 -15.33
CA ILE A 322 2.43 3.04 -15.88
C ILE A 322 2.52 4.27 -16.78
N THR A 323 1.57 4.46 -17.68
CA THR A 323 1.53 5.61 -18.61
C THR A 323 1.40 6.92 -17.83
N GLY A 324 0.47 7.01 -16.88
CA GLY A 324 0.29 8.18 -16.01
C GLY A 324 1.55 8.52 -15.23
N SER A 325 2.21 7.51 -14.66
CA SER A 325 3.43 7.69 -13.87
C SER A 325 4.63 8.12 -14.72
N THR A 326 4.88 7.43 -15.86
CA THR A 326 6.10 7.63 -16.65
C THR A 326 5.99 8.75 -17.67
N GLN A 327 4.85 8.86 -18.38
CA GLN A 327 4.68 9.83 -19.46
C GLN A 327 4.13 11.17 -18.96
N ILE A 328 3.32 11.18 -17.91
CA ILE A 328 2.71 12.40 -17.39
C ILE A 328 3.44 12.83 -16.11
N GLY A 329 3.37 12.03 -15.06
CA GLY A 329 3.93 12.35 -13.74
C GLY A 329 5.41 12.68 -13.79
N ALA A 330 6.25 11.74 -14.27
CA ALA A 330 7.70 11.91 -14.29
C ALA A 330 8.17 13.05 -15.22
N ARG A 331 7.53 13.23 -16.39
CA ARG A 331 7.92 14.28 -17.34
C ARG A 331 7.51 15.68 -16.90
N LEU A 332 6.34 15.82 -16.30
CA LEU A 332 5.81 17.12 -15.92
C LEU A 332 6.27 17.55 -14.52
N MET A 333 6.72 16.62 -13.67
CA MET A 333 7.16 16.92 -12.29
C MET A 333 8.32 17.95 -12.26
N THR A 334 9.16 18.00 -13.29
CA THR A 334 10.25 18.98 -13.40
C THR A 334 9.76 20.37 -13.82
N ARG A 335 8.56 20.47 -14.43
CA ARG A 335 8.02 21.70 -15.00
C ARG A 335 6.87 22.29 -14.19
N VAL A 336 6.13 21.46 -13.48
CA VAL A 336 4.87 21.82 -12.80
C VAL A 336 4.98 21.49 -11.31
N PRO A 337 4.52 22.35 -10.40
CA PRO A 337 4.41 22.04 -8.98
C PRO A 337 3.59 20.77 -8.73
N ALA A 338 4.00 19.96 -7.74
CA ALA A 338 3.43 18.64 -7.47
C ALA A 338 1.90 18.65 -7.27
N ARG A 339 1.33 19.72 -6.67
CA ARG A 339 -0.12 19.85 -6.46
C ARG A 339 -0.92 19.81 -7.76
N PHE A 340 -0.38 20.38 -8.85
CA PHE A 340 -1.05 20.42 -10.16
C PHE A 340 -0.91 19.08 -10.95
N LEU A 341 -0.24 18.11 -10.38
CA LEU A 341 -0.18 16.73 -10.89
C LEU A 341 -0.99 15.80 -9.99
N MET A 342 -0.82 15.92 -8.66
CA MET A 342 -1.52 15.08 -7.70
C MET A 342 -3.03 15.32 -7.68
N ALA A 343 -3.46 16.57 -7.56
CA ALA A 343 -4.89 16.88 -7.46
C ALA A 343 -5.66 16.52 -8.73
N PRO A 344 -5.26 16.96 -9.95
CA PRO A 344 -5.90 16.50 -11.17
C PRO A 344 -5.80 14.99 -11.38
N GLY A 345 -4.68 14.36 -10.98
CA GLY A 345 -4.52 12.91 -11.05
C GLY A 345 -5.59 12.17 -10.23
N PHE A 346 -5.81 12.56 -8.98
CA PHE A 346 -6.87 11.98 -8.15
C PHE A 346 -8.27 12.31 -8.68
N LEU A 347 -8.47 13.49 -9.30
CA LEU A 347 -9.72 13.84 -9.94
C LEU A 347 -10.01 12.96 -11.17
N VAL A 348 -9.03 12.71 -12.02
CA VAL A 348 -9.16 11.79 -13.16
C VAL A 348 -9.46 10.37 -12.67
N ALA A 349 -8.80 9.92 -11.61
CA ALA A 349 -9.11 8.63 -10.99
C ALA A 349 -10.55 8.59 -10.45
N SER A 350 -11.03 9.68 -9.84
CA SER A 350 -12.42 9.77 -9.37
C SER A 350 -13.44 9.69 -10.52
N ILE A 351 -13.15 10.31 -11.67
CA ILE A 351 -14.01 10.18 -12.86
C ILE A 351 -14.05 8.72 -13.34
N GLY A 352 -12.93 8.00 -13.28
CA GLY A 352 -12.92 6.55 -13.52
C GLY A 352 -13.85 5.79 -12.59
N MET A 353 -13.86 6.13 -11.30
CA MET A 353 -14.81 5.56 -10.32
C MET A 353 -16.25 5.94 -10.62
N LEU A 354 -16.51 7.19 -11.03
CA LEU A 354 -17.85 7.64 -11.40
C LEU A 354 -18.44 6.81 -12.55
N ILE A 355 -17.64 6.48 -13.56
CA ILE A 355 -18.07 5.58 -14.64
C ILE A 355 -18.44 4.20 -14.07
N LEU A 356 -17.62 3.66 -13.17
CA LEU A 356 -17.85 2.36 -12.57
C LEU A 356 -19.05 2.31 -11.60
N THR A 357 -19.61 3.44 -11.18
CA THR A 357 -20.89 3.44 -10.43
C THR A 357 -22.08 2.97 -11.27
N GLN A 358 -21.96 3.01 -12.61
CA GLN A 358 -23.05 2.69 -13.55
C GLN A 358 -23.08 1.20 -13.94
N ILE A 359 -22.31 0.34 -13.28
CA ILE A 359 -22.33 -1.10 -13.56
C ILE A 359 -23.68 -1.73 -13.19
N GLY A 360 -24.19 -2.59 -14.06
CA GLY A 360 -25.44 -3.34 -13.89
C GLY A 360 -25.27 -4.81 -14.29
N LEU A 361 -26.34 -5.61 -14.24
CA LEU A 361 -26.28 -7.03 -14.60
C LEU A 361 -25.90 -7.25 -16.08
N ASP A 362 -26.35 -6.33 -16.96
CA ASP A 362 -26.16 -6.42 -18.42
C ASP A 362 -24.97 -5.56 -18.90
N SER A 363 -24.11 -5.11 -18.00
CA SER A 363 -22.98 -4.26 -18.38
C SER A 363 -21.94 -5.03 -19.17
N SER A 364 -21.56 -4.48 -20.33
CA SER A 364 -20.44 -4.99 -21.12
C SER A 364 -19.11 -4.42 -20.65
N TYR A 365 -18.07 -5.25 -20.59
CA TYR A 365 -16.75 -4.84 -20.18
C TYR A 365 -16.18 -3.66 -20.98
N PRO A 366 -16.22 -3.64 -22.35
CA PRO A 366 -15.60 -2.57 -23.14
C PRO A 366 -16.20 -1.18 -22.92
N VAL A 367 -17.51 -1.12 -22.64
CA VAL A 367 -18.25 0.16 -22.55
C VAL A 367 -18.31 0.67 -21.10
N HIS A 368 -18.58 -0.21 -20.13
CA HIS A 368 -18.91 0.21 -18.77
C HIS A 368 -17.73 0.07 -17.79
N ILE A 369 -16.76 -0.84 -18.07
CA ILE A 369 -15.69 -1.14 -17.14
C ILE A 369 -14.34 -0.59 -17.62
N LEU A 370 -13.98 -0.89 -18.87
CA LEU A 370 -12.67 -0.56 -19.44
C LEU A 370 -12.32 0.95 -19.36
N PRO A 371 -13.22 1.90 -19.73
CA PRO A 371 -12.90 3.33 -19.64
C PRO A 371 -12.64 3.77 -18.19
N GLY A 372 -13.44 3.27 -17.24
CA GLY A 372 -13.27 3.54 -15.81
C GLY A 372 -11.91 3.06 -15.31
N LEU A 373 -11.48 1.85 -15.67
CA LEU A 373 -10.17 1.30 -15.30
C LEU A 373 -9.01 2.09 -15.89
N ILE A 374 -9.09 2.49 -17.16
CA ILE A 374 -8.04 3.31 -17.80
C ILE A 374 -7.88 4.64 -17.09
N LEU A 375 -8.98 5.35 -16.83
CA LEU A 375 -8.96 6.65 -16.15
C LEU A 375 -8.47 6.52 -14.71
N MET A 376 -8.91 5.49 -13.99
CA MET A 376 -8.43 5.19 -12.64
C MET A 376 -6.91 4.98 -12.64
N GLY A 377 -6.40 4.16 -13.56
CA GLY A 377 -4.96 3.91 -13.71
C GLY A 377 -4.18 5.16 -14.06
N LEU A 378 -4.59 5.89 -15.09
CA LEU A 378 -3.93 7.14 -15.53
C LEU A 378 -3.87 8.17 -14.40
N GLY A 379 -5.00 8.37 -13.71
CA GLY A 379 -5.09 9.33 -12.62
C GLY A 379 -4.19 8.97 -11.45
N MET A 380 -4.27 7.73 -10.97
CA MET A 380 -3.42 7.23 -9.87
C MET A 380 -1.94 7.29 -10.25
N GLY A 381 -1.57 6.86 -11.45
CA GLY A 381 -0.19 6.90 -11.93
C GLY A 381 0.37 8.33 -11.98
N THR A 382 -0.42 9.27 -12.48
CA THR A 382 -0.02 10.69 -12.57
C THR A 382 0.22 11.29 -11.18
N ALA A 383 -0.58 10.94 -10.18
CA ALA A 383 -0.45 11.44 -8.82
C ALA A 383 0.68 10.76 -8.04
N PHE A 384 0.96 9.48 -8.30
CA PHE A 384 1.83 8.65 -7.47
C PHE A 384 3.31 9.12 -7.49
N MET A 385 3.87 9.42 -8.67
CA MET A 385 5.28 9.84 -8.78
C MET A 385 5.57 11.16 -8.05
N PRO A 386 4.80 12.25 -8.23
CA PRO A 386 4.97 13.47 -7.44
C PRO A 386 4.78 13.25 -5.94
N ALA A 387 3.82 12.38 -5.54
CA ALA A 387 3.60 12.05 -4.14
C ALA A 387 4.83 11.38 -3.52
N MET A 388 5.40 10.36 -4.17
CA MET A 388 6.60 9.65 -3.70
C MET A 388 7.81 10.60 -3.60
N SER A 389 8.01 11.46 -4.60
CA SER A 389 9.09 12.44 -4.60
C SER A 389 8.96 13.42 -3.43
N LEU A 390 7.76 13.95 -3.22
CA LEU A 390 7.52 14.97 -2.20
C LEU A 390 7.54 14.41 -0.78
N ALA A 391 7.08 13.17 -0.61
CA ALA A 391 7.10 12.47 0.68
C ALA A 391 8.49 12.38 1.30
N THR A 392 9.53 12.33 0.46
CA THR A 392 10.94 12.19 0.87
C THR A 392 11.77 13.46 0.65
N HIS A 393 11.22 14.49 -0.01
CA HIS A 393 11.94 15.72 -0.33
C HIS A 393 12.19 16.57 0.91
N GLY A 394 13.41 17.11 1.04
CA GLY A 394 13.80 18.01 2.15
C GLY A 394 13.81 17.34 3.53
N VAL A 395 13.79 16.02 3.60
CA VAL A 395 13.90 15.27 4.85
C VAL A 395 15.38 15.13 5.23
N GLN A 396 15.68 15.35 6.50
CA GLN A 396 17.05 15.13 7.00
C GLN A 396 17.45 13.67 6.79
N PRO A 397 18.73 13.37 6.45
CA PRO A 397 19.18 12.00 6.16
C PRO A 397 18.81 10.97 7.26
N ARG A 398 18.81 11.39 8.52
CA ARG A 398 18.39 10.56 9.67
C ARG A 398 16.90 10.20 9.69
N ASP A 399 16.05 10.97 9.04
CA ASP A 399 14.58 10.79 9.01
C ASP A 399 14.09 10.21 7.67
N ALA A 400 14.98 10.02 6.68
CA ALA A 400 14.61 9.55 5.33
C ALA A 400 13.93 8.18 5.36
N GLY A 401 14.39 7.28 6.23
CA GLY A 401 13.77 5.97 6.44
C GLY A 401 12.34 6.07 6.96
N VAL A 402 12.10 6.97 7.93
CA VAL A 402 10.75 7.21 8.49
C VAL A 402 9.82 7.82 7.45
N ALA A 403 10.29 8.78 6.66
CA ALA A 403 9.48 9.39 5.60
C ALA A 403 9.04 8.36 4.54
N SER A 404 9.95 7.47 4.14
CA SER A 404 9.62 6.38 3.22
C SER A 404 8.67 5.35 3.85
N ALA A 405 8.88 5.02 5.13
CA ALA A 405 7.99 4.13 5.88
C ALA A 405 6.58 4.72 6.01
N MET A 406 6.45 6.04 6.21
CA MET A 406 5.15 6.70 6.27
C MET A 406 4.34 6.61 4.99
N VAL A 407 4.96 6.63 3.82
CA VAL A 407 4.25 6.39 2.55
C VAL A 407 3.64 5.00 2.55
N ASN A 408 4.43 3.98 2.86
CA ASN A 408 3.95 2.60 2.91
C ASN A 408 2.88 2.42 4.01
N THR A 409 3.09 3.01 5.20
CA THR A 409 2.09 2.98 6.28
C THR A 409 0.77 3.60 5.83
N SER A 410 0.80 4.79 5.20
CA SER A 410 -0.40 5.46 4.68
C SER A 410 -1.14 4.59 3.66
N GLN A 411 -0.41 3.90 2.79
CA GLN A 411 -0.99 2.98 1.81
C GLN A 411 -1.62 1.75 2.48
N GLN A 412 -0.91 1.10 3.40
CA GLN A 412 -1.42 -0.10 4.06
C GLN A 412 -2.58 0.19 5.00
N VAL A 413 -2.48 1.26 5.78
CA VAL A 413 -3.58 1.71 6.64
C VAL A 413 -4.79 2.15 5.79
N GLY A 414 -4.54 2.90 4.71
CA GLY A 414 -5.59 3.27 3.75
C GLY A 414 -6.24 2.03 3.13
N GLY A 415 -5.46 1.03 2.72
CA GLY A 415 -5.97 -0.24 2.19
C GLY A 415 -6.82 -1.00 3.21
N ALA A 416 -6.36 -1.12 4.45
CA ALA A 416 -7.10 -1.80 5.52
C ALA A 416 -8.42 -1.09 5.85
N ILE A 417 -8.40 0.24 6.02
CA ILE A 417 -9.59 1.04 6.26
C ILE A 417 -10.53 0.95 5.06
N GLY A 418 -9.99 1.11 3.84
CA GLY A 418 -10.77 1.08 2.61
C GLY A 418 -11.52 -0.24 2.44
N THR A 419 -10.81 -1.35 2.61
CA THR A 419 -11.40 -2.68 2.49
C THR A 419 -12.50 -2.91 3.52
N ALA A 420 -12.26 -2.57 4.79
CA ALA A 420 -13.24 -2.76 5.86
C ALA A 420 -14.46 -1.83 5.70
N LEU A 421 -14.21 -0.51 5.55
CA LEU A 421 -15.27 0.50 5.42
C LEU A 421 -16.16 0.25 4.21
N LEU A 422 -15.55 0.08 3.03
CA LEU A 422 -16.30 -0.05 1.79
C LEU A 422 -17.05 -1.39 1.72
N ASN A 423 -16.47 -2.48 2.24
CA ASN A 423 -17.19 -3.74 2.33
C ASN A 423 -18.41 -3.64 3.25
N THR A 424 -18.27 -2.97 4.41
CA THR A 424 -19.40 -2.73 5.33
C THR A 424 -20.51 -1.92 4.66
N ILE A 425 -20.15 -0.87 3.91
CA ILE A 425 -21.13 -0.06 3.16
C ILE A 425 -21.82 -0.92 2.09
N ALA A 426 -21.04 -1.69 1.30
CA ALA A 426 -21.59 -2.56 0.28
C ALA A 426 -22.54 -3.61 0.85
N ALA A 427 -22.14 -4.29 1.93
CA ALA A 427 -22.95 -5.31 2.58
C ALA A 427 -24.25 -4.73 3.17
N SER A 428 -24.17 -3.58 3.85
CA SER A 428 -25.33 -2.88 4.42
C SER A 428 -26.29 -2.43 3.31
N ALA A 429 -25.78 -1.88 2.21
CA ALA A 429 -26.59 -1.45 1.09
C ALA A 429 -27.24 -2.64 0.36
N THR A 430 -26.51 -3.74 0.19
CA THR A 430 -27.04 -5.00 -0.37
C THR A 430 -28.20 -5.53 0.47
N THR A 431 -28.01 -5.65 1.79
CA THR A 431 -29.02 -6.17 2.71
C THR A 431 -30.25 -5.26 2.76
N GLY A 432 -30.07 -3.94 2.84
CA GLY A 432 -31.16 -2.98 2.82
C GLY A 432 -31.97 -3.03 1.53
N TRP A 433 -31.28 -3.15 0.38
CA TRP A 433 -31.94 -3.28 -0.92
C TRP A 433 -32.74 -4.58 -1.02
N LEU A 434 -32.16 -5.71 -0.62
CA LEU A 434 -32.84 -7.00 -0.62
C LEU A 434 -34.08 -7.00 0.29
N ALA A 435 -33.98 -6.41 1.48
CA ALA A 435 -35.12 -6.31 2.40
C ALA A 435 -36.30 -5.55 1.81
N SER A 436 -36.06 -4.59 0.93
CA SER A 436 -37.11 -3.78 0.28
C SER A 436 -37.67 -4.39 -1.01
N HIS A 437 -36.95 -5.31 -1.66
CA HIS A 437 -37.31 -5.86 -2.97
C HIS A 437 -37.65 -7.36 -2.96
N LEU A 438 -37.23 -8.10 -1.92
CA LEU A 438 -37.52 -9.54 -1.82
C LEU A 438 -38.94 -9.74 -1.33
N THR A 439 -39.87 -9.98 -2.27
CA THR A 439 -41.25 -10.32 -1.96
C THR A 439 -41.38 -11.83 -1.71
N ALA A 440 -42.44 -12.26 -1.01
CA ALA A 440 -42.72 -13.67 -0.77
C ALA A 440 -42.86 -14.48 -2.09
N ALA A 441 -43.45 -13.87 -3.13
CA ALA A 441 -43.56 -14.48 -4.47
C ALA A 441 -42.22 -14.67 -5.15
N ALA A 442 -41.30 -13.68 -5.06
CA ALA A 442 -39.96 -13.79 -5.61
C ALA A 442 -39.06 -14.77 -4.82
N ALA A 443 -39.28 -14.90 -3.51
CA ALA A 443 -38.57 -15.88 -2.68
C ALA A 443 -39.00 -17.32 -2.97
N ALA A 444 -40.22 -17.53 -3.50
CA ALA A 444 -40.72 -18.83 -3.88
C ALA A 444 -40.17 -19.35 -5.23
N ASP A 445 -39.64 -18.45 -6.09
CA ASP A 445 -38.98 -18.81 -7.35
C ASP A 445 -37.43 -18.70 -7.19
N PRO A 446 -36.72 -19.83 -7.23
CA PRO A 446 -35.26 -19.83 -7.08
C PRO A 446 -34.53 -19.00 -8.15
N ALA A 447 -35.06 -18.92 -9.37
CA ALA A 447 -34.44 -18.14 -10.45
C ALA A 447 -34.62 -16.64 -10.20
N ALA A 448 -35.83 -16.21 -9.84
CA ALA A 448 -36.12 -14.82 -9.48
C ALA A 448 -35.34 -14.40 -8.24
N ALA A 449 -35.24 -15.25 -7.21
CA ALA A 449 -34.46 -14.98 -6.01
C ALA A 449 -32.95 -14.76 -6.32
N LYS A 450 -32.38 -15.56 -7.23
CA LYS A 450 -30.98 -15.43 -7.65
C LYS A 450 -30.73 -14.12 -8.40
N VAL A 451 -31.64 -13.73 -9.31
CA VAL A 451 -31.52 -12.43 -10.01
C VAL A 451 -31.58 -11.28 -9.03
N LEU A 452 -32.49 -11.30 -8.07
CA LEU A 452 -32.59 -10.28 -7.03
C LEU A 452 -31.34 -10.23 -6.16
N GLN A 453 -30.74 -11.37 -5.80
CA GLN A 453 -29.46 -11.40 -5.07
C GLN A 453 -28.34 -10.70 -5.86
N PHE A 454 -28.22 -10.95 -7.16
CA PHE A 454 -27.23 -10.27 -7.99
C PHE A 454 -27.51 -8.77 -8.14
N GLN A 455 -28.78 -8.37 -8.29
CA GLN A 455 -29.18 -6.95 -8.32
C GLN A 455 -28.81 -6.26 -6.99
N GLY A 456 -29.13 -6.87 -5.87
CA GLY A 456 -28.77 -6.36 -4.53
C GLY A 456 -27.24 -6.24 -4.37
N MET A 457 -26.48 -7.25 -4.81
CA MET A 457 -25.01 -7.22 -4.78
C MET A 457 -24.45 -6.07 -5.63
N VAL A 458 -24.92 -5.91 -6.85
CA VAL A 458 -24.48 -4.83 -7.76
C VAL A 458 -24.85 -3.46 -7.18
N HIS A 459 -26.04 -3.31 -6.59
CA HIS A 459 -26.44 -2.10 -5.89
C HIS A 459 -25.50 -1.77 -4.72
N GLY A 460 -25.14 -2.77 -3.92
CA GLY A 460 -24.16 -2.61 -2.83
C GLY A 460 -22.78 -2.18 -3.33
N PHE A 461 -22.29 -2.80 -4.41
CA PHE A 461 -21.01 -2.44 -5.02
C PHE A 461 -21.03 -1.01 -5.58
N SER A 462 -22.08 -0.65 -6.33
CA SER A 462 -22.27 0.71 -6.84
C SER A 462 -22.28 1.74 -5.72
N THR A 463 -22.98 1.47 -4.61
CA THR A 463 -23.01 2.36 -3.43
C THR A 463 -21.61 2.56 -2.82
N ALA A 464 -20.84 1.49 -2.67
CA ALA A 464 -19.47 1.59 -2.16
C ALA A 464 -18.54 2.32 -3.14
N ILE A 465 -18.72 2.14 -4.45
CA ILE A 465 -17.96 2.86 -5.49
C ILE A 465 -18.32 4.36 -5.48
N TRP A 466 -19.56 4.75 -5.21
CA TRP A 466 -19.93 6.16 -4.99
C TRP A 466 -19.19 6.79 -3.81
N VAL A 467 -19.06 6.05 -2.71
CA VAL A 467 -18.26 6.50 -1.56
C VAL A 467 -16.78 6.63 -1.94
N SER A 468 -16.24 5.66 -2.68
CA SER A 468 -14.86 5.71 -3.19
C SER A 468 -14.62 6.91 -4.10
N PHE A 469 -15.57 7.24 -4.97
CA PHE A 469 -15.56 8.47 -5.78
C PHE A 469 -15.45 9.71 -4.90
N GLY A 470 -16.29 9.84 -3.87
CA GLY A 470 -16.26 10.96 -2.93
C GLY A 470 -14.93 11.07 -2.18
N ILE A 471 -14.37 9.95 -1.76
CA ILE A 471 -13.06 9.90 -1.08
C ILE A 471 -11.92 10.35 -2.03
N LEU A 472 -11.94 9.96 -3.31
CA LEU A 472 -10.95 10.41 -4.29
C LEU A 472 -11.06 11.91 -4.61
N VAL A 473 -12.28 12.44 -4.69
CA VAL A 473 -12.51 13.89 -4.81
C VAL A 473 -11.95 14.61 -3.59
N ALA A 474 -12.19 14.10 -2.38
CA ALA A 474 -11.62 14.65 -1.16
C ALA A 474 -10.09 14.54 -1.12
N ALA A 475 -9.51 13.42 -1.60
CA ALA A 475 -8.06 13.27 -1.74
C ALA A 475 -7.47 14.32 -2.71
N SER A 476 -8.17 14.61 -3.81
CA SER A 476 -7.81 15.69 -4.75
C SER A 476 -7.82 17.05 -4.06
N ALA A 477 -8.86 17.35 -3.30
CA ALA A 477 -8.98 18.62 -2.55
C ALA A 477 -7.87 18.75 -1.49
N VAL A 478 -7.57 17.68 -0.74
CA VAL A 478 -6.46 17.64 0.22
C VAL A 478 -5.12 17.88 -0.48
N ALA A 479 -4.85 17.19 -1.59
CA ALA A 479 -3.62 17.39 -2.35
C ALA A 479 -3.50 18.84 -2.86
N PHE A 480 -4.58 19.44 -3.35
CA PHE A 480 -4.58 20.81 -3.85
C PHE A 480 -4.34 21.85 -2.75
N THR A 481 -4.95 21.66 -1.57
CA THR A 481 -4.93 22.65 -0.47
C THR A 481 -3.68 22.54 0.40
N PHE A 482 -3.22 21.34 0.70
CA PHE A 482 -2.10 21.12 1.62
C PHE A 482 -0.75 21.06 0.91
N VAL A 483 -0.67 20.52 -0.31
CA VAL A 483 0.59 20.39 -1.04
C VAL A 483 0.89 21.72 -1.75
N ASN A 484 1.82 22.49 -1.18
CA ASN A 484 2.23 23.79 -1.74
C ASN A 484 3.74 23.88 -2.01
N ALA A 485 4.40 22.72 -2.23
CA ALA A 485 5.81 22.69 -2.58
C ALA A 485 6.03 23.30 -3.97
N GLY A 486 7.02 24.19 -4.05
CA GLY A 486 7.51 24.74 -5.33
C GLY A 486 8.06 23.65 -6.24
N ARG A 487 8.58 24.04 -7.41
CA ARG A 487 9.21 23.10 -8.35
C ARG A 487 10.42 22.43 -7.69
N PRO A 488 10.59 21.10 -7.81
CA PRO A 488 11.84 20.45 -7.43
C PRO A 488 12.99 21.08 -8.21
N GLY A 489 13.99 21.67 -7.52
CA GLY A 489 15.13 22.34 -8.14
C GLY A 489 15.14 23.87 -8.06
N ALA A 490 14.03 24.54 -7.67
CA ALA A 490 13.98 26.00 -7.57
C ALA A 490 14.71 26.57 -6.33
N THR A 491 15.05 25.74 -5.35
CA THR A 491 15.71 26.16 -4.09
C THR A 491 17.23 26.09 -4.10
N SER A 492 17.85 25.46 -5.10
CA SER A 492 19.31 25.39 -5.22
C SER A 492 19.94 26.62 -5.90
N GLY A 493 19.14 27.49 -6.53
CA GLY A 493 19.63 28.71 -7.17
C GLY A 493 19.66 29.96 -6.26
N SER A 494 18.92 29.93 -5.12
CA SER A 494 18.84 31.10 -4.23
C SER A 494 19.90 31.10 -3.13
N ALA A 495 20.51 29.96 -2.80
CA ALA A 495 21.58 29.90 -1.81
C ALA A 495 22.98 30.12 -2.42
N ALA A 496 23.16 29.83 -3.72
CA ALA A 496 24.41 30.10 -4.42
C ALA A 496 24.58 31.56 -4.83
N GLY A 497 23.50 32.35 -4.90
CA GLY A 497 23.56 33.78 -5.21
C GLY A 497 23.75 34.71 -4.01
N ALA A 498 23.73 34.17 -2.78
CA ALA A 498 23.93 34.98 -1.56
C ALA A 498 25.37 34.89 -1.00
N GLU A 499 26.22 33.99 -1.51
CA GLU A 499 27.60 33.85 -1.09
C GLU A 499 28.61 34.59 -2.00
N GLU A 500 28.19 35.18 -3.11
CA GLU A 500 29.06 35.89 -4.05
C GLU A 500 29.11 37.42 -3.86
N ALA A 501 28.51 37.96 -2.79
CA ALA A 501 28.55 39.38 -2.48
C ALA A 501 29.30 39.70 -1.15
N VAL A 502 30.48 39.08 -0.96
CA VAL A 502 31.44 39.61 0.01
C VAL A 502 32.56 40.27 -0.80
N GLU A 503 32.42 41.58 -1.06
CA GLU A 503 33.50 42.42 -1.55
C GLU A 503 34.67 42.40 -0.58
N VAL A 504 35.79 41.91 -1.05
CA VAL A 504 37.06 42.02 -0.38
C VAL A 504 37.55 43.46 -0.61
N PRO A 505 37.80 44.27 0.42
CA PRO A 505 38.39 45.60 0.20
C PRO A 505 39.86 45.44 -0.19
N VAL A 506 40.18 45.93 -1.39
CA VAL A 506 41.57 46.08 -1.83
C VAL A 506 42.21 47.20 -1.02
N LEU A 507 43.10 46.86 -0.14
CA LEU A 507 44.04 47.81 0.46
C LEU A 507 45.17 48.09 -0.53
N ALA A 508 45.16 49.31 -1.06
CA ALA A 508 46.29 49.89 -1.75
C ALA A 508 47.39 50.26 -0.73
N HIS A 509 48.55 49.73 -0.90
CA HIS A 509 49.87 50.38 -0.69
C HIS A 509 50.93 49.62 -1.46
#